data_5088c4d7a37829ba57405d251cd62aa8
#
_entry.id   5088c4d7a37829ba57405d251cd62aa8
#
_cell.length_a   1.000
_cell.length_b   1.000
_cell.length_c   1.000
_cell.angle_alpha   90.00
_cell.angle_beta   90.00
_cell.angle_gamma   90.00
#
_symmetry.space_group_name_H-M   'P 1'
#
loop_
_entity.id
_entity.type
_entity.pdbx_description
1 polymer ?
#
loop_
_entity_poly.entity_id
_entity_poly.type
_entity_poly.pdbx_seq_one_letter_code
_entity_poly.pdbx_strand_id
1 'polypeptide(L)'
;MKKRGWAAAACALSLLLTCCAAPAPSGAESAPEAQATPEPQRQAFDLPFEMVSSPDLTSYGSGTAEGFYSVFSNEDGSRSLLYVDYASASQVYLCAQPNCEHNSESCPAWIAPFSGTVTVAAGEKELFLLCNGYGGGVRIERADLNGENRRELLSLPGGMMAENAVASNGGFLVISVQENVQNDDSVLQEHRLLAVDVNSGETRSIFSLREHLPGEEPEACSMKFLGVTHEGFLVQASVQEKYDTTGTEEEVFQKMDDAFRTVIWQVPFDGAPPAELFTWGAEEGKGIACENAFFFVELQQDGSYALKKLDRGKESTLCLDLRALAPERDPETFRLADMVLRGGVENKLLLNLLTEAYTAENGNIEAVYGGFAVDMDTGEAAPLSLTNHYSATTVPVQVLDAHGPKLMVFAEISETVDKAANALVHRRRMGLIDPQDYLDGRAEYQMIDSLRDF
;
A
#
# COMPACT_ATOMS: atom_id res chain seq x y z
N MET A 1 -11.03 -24.76 -37.12
CA MET A 1 -10.40 -25.11 -35.84
C MET A 1 -9.13 -24.29 -35.69
N LYS A 2 -9.21 -23.11 -35.10
CA LYS A 2 -8.08 -22.21 -34.79
C LYS A 2 -7.90 -22.25 -33.27
N LYS A 3 -6.79 -22.81 -32.80
CA LYS A 3 -6.40 -22.82 -31.41
C LYS A 3 -6.05 -21.38 -31.02
N ARG A 4 -6.84 -20.77 -30.16
CA ARG A 4 -6.54 -19.49 -29.50
C ARG A 4 -5.67 -19.82 -28.29
N GLY A 5 -4.38 -19.42 -28.34
CA GLY A 5 -3.49 -19.47 -27.19
C GLY A 5 -3.81 -18.29 -26.26
N TRP A 6 -4.21 -18.59 -25.07
CA TRP A 6 -4.38 -17.65 -23.98
C TRP A 6 -3.03 -17.45 -23.29
N ALA A 7 -2.47 -16.27 -23.39
CA ALA A 7 -1.38 -15.85 -22.52
C ALA A 7 -2.01 -15.08 -21.34
N ALA A 8 -2.42 -15.81 -20.32
CA ALA A 8 -2.75 -15.22 -19.04
C ALA A 8 -1.43 -14.79 -18.37
N ALA A 9 -1.17 -13.50 -18.29
CA ALA A 9 -0.12 -12.95 -17.46
C ALA A 9 -0.59 -13.03 -16.00
N ALA A 10 -0.46 -14.22 -15.40
CA ALA A 10 -0.60 -14.37 -13.96
C ALA A 10 0.62 -13.74 -13.29
N CYS A 11 0.49 -12.51 -12.78
CA CYS A 11 1.37 -11.99 -11.75
C CYS A 11 1.07 -12.71 -10.44
N ALA A 12 1.37 -14.00 -10.38
CA ALA A 12 1.46 -14.72 -9.13
C ALA A 12 2.74 -14.25 -8.43
N LEU A 13 2.58 -13.49 -7.37
CA LEU A 13 3.64 -13.13 -6.44
C LEU A 13 4.02 -14.37 -5.62
N SER A 14 4.80 -15.26 -6.23
CA SER A 14 5.35 -16.42 -5.54
C SER A 14 6.64 -16.01 -4.86
N LEU A 15 6.57 -15.53 -3.63
CA LEU A 15 7.70 -15.47 -2.71
C LEU A 15 7.90 -16.86 -2.08
N LEU A 16 8.61 -17.73 -2.79
CA LEU A 16 9.18 -18.95 -2.20
C LEU A 16 10.43 -18.57 -1.40
N LEU A 17 10.25 -18.35 -0.10
CA LEU A 17 11.35 -18.31 0.87
C LEU A 17 11.71 -19.75 1.27
N THR A 18 12.76 -20.30 0.66
CA THR A 18 13.44 -21.49 1.18
C THR A 18 14.24 -21.09 2.42
N CYS A 19 13.71 -21.36 3.60
CA CYS A 19 14.43 -21.21 4.87
C CYS A 19 15.18 -22.51 5.19
N CYS A 20 16.51 -22.43 5.28
CA CYS A 20 17.35 -23.50 5.83
C CYS A 20 17.14 -23.58 7.35
N ALA A 21 16.63 -24.71 7.83
CA ALA A 21 16.45 -24.98 9.25
C ALA A 21 17.79 -25.28 9.92
N ALA A 22 18.07 -24.57 11.02
CA ALA A 22 19.10 -24.93 11.99
C ALA A 22 18.47 -25.73 13.14
N PRO A 23 19.15 -26.73 13.74
CA PRO A 23 18.57 -27.59 14.76
C PRO A 23 18.47 -26.89 16.13
N ALA A 24 17.32 -27.05 16.78
CA ALA A 24 17.02 -26.55 18.11
C ALA A 24 17.63 -27.44 19.24
N PRO A 25 18.02 -26.87 20.40
CA PRO A 25 18.38 -27.64 21.56
C PRO A 25 17.15 -28.11 22.36
N SER A 26 17.16 -29.38 22.72
CA SER A 26 16.15 -30.03 23.53
C SER A 26 16.27 -29.64 25.02
N GLY A 27 15.20 -29.13 25.60
CA GLY A 27 15.05 -28.96 27.04
C GLY A 27 13.59 -28.77 27.37
N ALA A 28 12.92 -29.86 27.79
CA ALA A 28 11.54 -29.84 28.21
C ALA A 28 11.41 -29.35 29.66
N GLU A 29 10.75 -28.24 29.89
CA GLU A 29 10.16 -27.89 31.19
C GLU A 29 8.66 -27.65 30.98
N SER A 30 7.84 -28.31 31.78
CA SER A 30 6.39 -28.30 31.74
C SER A 30 5.81 -26.90 31.97
N ALA A 31 5.00 -26.44 31.01
CA ALA A 31 4.29 -25.16 31.08
C ALA A 31 3.17 -25.17 32.12
N PRO A 32 2.94 -24.06 32.86
CA PRO A 32 1.75 -23.88 33.71
C PRO A 32 0.50 -23.65 32.87
N GLU A 33 -0.64 -24.13 33.39
CA GLU A 33 -1.97 -23.94 32.81
C GLU A 33 -2.22 -22.48 32.40
N ALA A 34 -2.59 -22.29 31.13
CA ALA A 34 -2.96 -20.99 30.60
C ALA A 34 -4.19 -20.44 31.33
N GLN A 35 -4.00 -19.43 32.17
CA GLN A 35 -5.09 -18.57 32.62
C GLN A 35 -5.70 -17.88 31.39
N ALA A 36 -7.02 -17.98 31.25
CA ALA A 36 -7.76 -17.27 30.23
C ALA A 36 -7.39 -15.77 30.28
N THR A 37 -6.76 -15.30 29.23
CA THR A 37 -6.45 -13.88 29.07
C THR A 37 -7.78 -13.13 29.02
N PRO A 38 -8.00 -12.09 29.86
CA PRO A 38 -9.21 -11.30 29.79
C PRO A 38 -9.34 -10.73 28.37
N GLU A 39 -10.54 -10.78 27.79
CA GLU A 39 -10.85 -10.12 26.52
C GLU A 39 -10.28 -8.70 26.55
N PRO A 40 -9.49 -8.29 25.56
CA PRO A 40 -8.95 -6.95 25.53
C PRO A 40 -10.13 -5.98 25.52
N GLN A 41 -10.23 -5.14 26.54
CA GLN A 41 -11.21 -4.06 26.58
C GLN A 41 -10.91 -3.17 25.37
N ARG A 42 -11.75 -3.21 24.35
CA ARG A 42 -11.69 -2.35 23.19
C ARG A 42 -11.96 -0.93 23.65
N GLN A 43 -10.92 -0.14 23.79
CA GLN A 43 -11.01 1.23 24.25
C GLN A 43 -11.22 2.13 23.03
N ALA A 44 -12.21 3.03 23.12
CA ALA A 44 -12.48 4.06 22.14
C ALA A 44 -11.28 5.01 21.95
N PHE A 45 -11.17 5.59 20.77
CA PHE A 45 -10.20 6.65 20.47
C PHE A 45 -10.91 8.00 20.53
N ASP A 46 -10.29 8.97 21.19
CA ASP A 46 -10.89 10.28 21.44
C ASP A 46 -10.74 11.26 20.25
N LEU A 47 -9.84 10.97 19.31
CA LEU A 47 -9.52 11.83 18.17
C LEU A 47 -9.62 11.04 16.86
N PRO A 48 -10.00 11.69 15.76
CA PRO A 48 -9.97 11.06 14.45
C PRO A 48 -8.53 10.70 14.04
N PHE A 49 -8.39 9.72 13.18
CA PHE A 49 -7.14 9.32 12.57
C PHE A 49 -7.03 9.86 11.15
N GLU A 50 -5.80 10.07 10.71
CA GLU A 50 -5.45 10.39 9.33
C GLU A 50 -4.38 9.42 8.85
N MET A 51 -4.37 9.14 7.56
CA MET A 51 -3.30 8.36 6.96
C MET A 51 -2.03 9.21 6.89
N VAL A 52 -0.97 8.74 7.52
CA VAL A 52 0.36 9.36 7.47
C VAL A 52 1.35 8.58 6.58
N SER A 53 0.92 7.44 6.08
CA SER A 53 1.55 6.72 4.97
C SER A 53 0.49 5.83 4.31
N SER A 54 0.33 5.93 3.00
CA SER A 54 -0.72 5.21 2.26
C SER A 54 -0.20 3.90 1.65
N PRO A 55 -1.00 2.83 1.57
CA PRO A 55 -0.61 1.58 0.92
C PRO A 55 -0.32 1.72 -0.58
N ASP A 56 -0.90 2.69 -1.26
CA ASP A 56 -0.76 2.83 -2.72
C ASP A 56 0.44 3.68 -3.16
N LEU A 57 0.95 4.54 -2.29
CA LEU A 57 2.06 5.47 -2.59
C LEU A 57 3.34 5.10 -1.82
N THR A 58 3.35 4.06 -1.09
CA THR A 58 4.16 3.80 0.08
C THR A 58 5.62 3.48 -0.14
N SER A 59 6.00 3.09 -1.32
CA SER A 59 7.41 2.74 -1.57
C SER A 59 8.32 3.96 -1.68
N TYR A 60 7.76 5.16 -1.81
CA TYR A 60 8.53 6.35 -2.12
C TYR A 60 8.67 7.34 -0.99
N GLY A 61 7.73 7.39 -0.05
CA GLY A 61 7.81 8.30 1.08
C GLY A 61 6.46 8.74 1.63
N SER A 62 6.47 9.83 2.37
CA SER A 62 5.30 10.42 3.02
C SER A 62 5.41 11.94 3.03
N GLY A 63 4.32 12.65 2.75
CA GLY A 63 4.28 14.09 2.68
C GLY A 63 3.59 14.76 3.87
N THR A 64 3.87 16.05 3.98
CA THR A 64 3.18 17.03 4.83
C THR A 64 2.84 18.25 3.99
N ALA A 65 2.18 19.24 4.57
CA ALA A 65 1.91 20.50 3.89
C ALA A 65 3.18 21.26 3.42
N GLU A 66 4.34 20.99 4.02
CA GLU A 66 5.58 21.73 3.77
C GLU A 66 6.57 20.96 2.88
N GLY A 67 6.49 19.63 2.82
CA GLY A 67 7.43 18.84 2.04
C GLY A 67 7.23 17.33 2.15
N PHE A 68 8.11 16.61 1.46
CA PHE A 68 8.04 15.16 1.29
C PHE A 68 9.29 14.47 1.83
N TYR A 69 9.07 13.47 2.66
CA TYR A 69 10.11 12.67 3.31
C TYR A 69 10.26 11.35 2.58
N SER A 70 11.49 10.95 2.32
CA SER A 70 11.80 9.69 1.67
C SER A 70 13.06 9.04 2.24
N VAL A 71 13.25 7.77 1.90
CA VAL A 71 14.44 7.00 2.30
C VAL A 71 15.18 6.54 1.06
N PHE A 72 16.46 6.83 1.00
CA PHE A 72 17.35 6.38 -0.07
C PHE A 72 18.33 5.31 0.45
N SER A 73 18.49 4.20 -0.27
CA SER A 73 19.44 3.14 0.07
C SER A 73 20.81 3.45 -0.52
N ASN A 74 21.84 3.49 0.33
CA ASN A 74 23.22 3.71 -0.08
C ASN A 74 23.89 2.38 -0.47
N GLU A 75 25.00 2.46 -1.22
CA GLU A 75 25.75 1.27 -1.69
C GLU A 75 26.35 0.43 -0.55
N ASP A 76 26.65 1.04 0.60
CA ASP A 76 27.17 0.36 1.81
C ASP A 76 26.08 -0.33 2.64
N GLY A 77 24.81 -0.29 2.18
CA GLY A 77 23.66 -0.84 2.89
C GLY A 77 23.09 0.08 3.97
N SER A 78 23.70 1.22 4.24
CA SER A 78 23.09 2.28 5.05
C SER A 78 21.97 2.95 4.27
N ARG A 79 21.17 3.78 4.96
CA ARG A 79 20.12 4.56 4.32
C ARG A 79 20.20 6.01 4.73
N SER A 80 19.72 6.88 3.84
CA SER A 80 19.63 8.32 4.09
C SER A 80 18.19 8.77 4.11
N LEU A 81 17.81 9.53 5.15
CA LEU A 81 16.56 10.27 5.15
C LEU A 81 16.73 11.52 4.31
N LEU A 82 15.87 11.69 3.33
CA LEU A 82 15.82 12.82 2.42
C LEU A 82 14.53 13.60 2.64
N TYR A 83 14.60 14.89 2.45
CA TYR A 83 13.48 15.80 2.52
C TYR A 83 13.43 16.68 1.27
N VAL A 84 12.28 16.75 0.63
CA VAL A 84 12.00 17.68 -0.46
C VAL A 84 11.21 18.83 0.13
N ASP A 85 11.80 20.02 0.14
CA ASP A 85 11.12 21.26 0.53
C ASP A 85 10.27 21.77 -0.65
N TYR A 86 8.97 21.92 -0.45
CA TYR A 86 8.05 22.33 -1.51
C TYR A 86 8.23 23.80 -1.90
N ALA A 87 8.69 24.66 -1.00
CA ALA A 87 8.87 26.07 -1.28
C ALA A 87 10.09 26.32 -2.20
N SER A 88 11.19 25.62 -1.96
CA SER A 88 12.41 25.73 -2.76
C SER A 88 12.50 24.74 -3.92
N ALA A 89 11.65 23.71 -3.95
CA ALA A 89 11.72 22.57 -4.85
C ALA A 89 13.11 21.90 -4.85
N SER A 90 13.69 21.72 -3.67
CA SER A 90 15.02 21.17 -3.49
C SER A 90 14.97 19.95 -2.56
N GLN A 91 15.68 18.89 -2.92
CA GLN A 91 15.89 17.73 -2.09
C GLN A 91 17.16 17.89 -1.26
N VAL A 92 17.08 17.68 0.04
CA VAL A 92 18.19 17.77 0.98
C VAL A 92 18.25 16.53 1.85
N TYR A 93 19.43 16.26 2.46
CA TYR A 93 19.48 15.33 3.59
C TYR A 93 18.72 15.94 4.76
N LEU A 94 17.94 15.13 5.47
CA LEU A 94 17.21 15.59 6.66
C LEU A 94 18.17 15.81 7.84
N CYS A 95 19.05 16.80 7.68
CA CYS A 95 20.12 17.12 8.62
C CYS A 95 20.51 18.60 8.52
N ALA A 96 20.38 19.31 9.62
CA ALA A 96 20.77 20.73 9.71
C ALA A 96 22.20 20.94 10.23
N GLN A 97 22.98 19.87 10.47
CA GLN A 97 24.34 19.99 11.04
C GLN A 97 25.32 20.55 10.01
N PRO A 98 26.06 21.64 10.31
CA PRO A 98 27.06 22.19 9.40
C PRO A 98 28.18 21.20 9.12
N ASN A 99 28.58 21.09 7.85
CA ASN A 99 29.66 20.18 7.39
C ASN A 99 29.49 18.71 7.74
N CYS A 100 28.23 18.27 7.87
CA CYS A 100 27.92 16.85 8.09
C CYS A 100 28.14 16.05 6.81
N GLU A 101 28.86 14.93 6.91
CA GLU A 101 29.10 14.00 5.78
C GLU A 101 27.95 13.02 5.56
N HIS A 102 26.95 13.00 6.44
CA HIS A 102 25.73 12.17 6.41
C HIS A 102 26.00 10.66 6.36
N ASN A 103 27.10 10.19 6.98
CA ASN A 103 27.59 8.82 6.89
C ASN A 103 27.84 8.15 8.25
N SER A 104 27.27 8.68 9.34
CA SER A 104 27.50 8.17 10.70
C SER A 104 26.31 8.40 11.63
N GLU A 105 26.29 7.69 12.76
CA GLU A 105 25.22 7.77 13.78
C GLU A 105 25.02 9.17 14.39
N SER A 106 26.01 10.05 14.28
CA SER A 106 25.86 11.44 14.73
C SER A 106 24.96 12.27 13.80
N CYS A 107 24.67 11.79 12.60
CA CYS A 107 23.81 12.45 11.63
C CYS A 107 22.34 12.00 11.77
N PRO A 108 21.38 12.89 11.99
CA PRO A 108 19.97 12.52 12.09
C PRO A 108 19.41 11.90 10.79
N ALA A 109 19.98 12.24 9.63
CA ALA A 109 19.56 11.68 8.36
C ALA A 109 20.11 10.27 8.09
N TRP A 110 21.12 9.80 8.84
CA TRP A 110 21.73 8.52 8.57
C TRP A 110 21.03 7.39 9.33
N ILE A 111 20.81 6.26 8.65
CA ILE A 111 20.27 5.03 9.22
C ILE A 111 21.31 3.93 9.01
N ALA A 112 21.72 3.27 10.10
CA ALA A 112 22.70 2.21 10.08
C ALA A 112 22.32 1.08 9.11
N PRO A 113 23.31 0.41 8.50
CA PRO A 113 23.06 -0.74 7.64
C PRO A 113 22.31 -1.84 8.38
N PHE A 114 21.25 -2.36 7.78
CA PHE A 114 20.58 -3.57 8.22
C PHE A 114 19.89 -4.25 7.02
N SER A 115 19.67 -5.55 7.14
CA SER A 115 18.94 -6.31 6.11
C SER A 115 17.44 -6.12 6.30
N GLY A 116 16.80 -5.35 5.43
CA GLY A 116 15.36 -5.07 5.54
C GLY A 116 14.92 -3.85 4.74
N THR A 117 13.73 -3.35 5.03
CA THR A 117 13.14 -2.13 4.43
C THR A 117 12.89 -1.07 5.49
N VAL A 118 12.86 0.20 5.08
CA VAL A 118 12.44 1.33 5.90
C VAL A 118 11.32 2.04 5.18
N THR A 119 10.21 2.22 5.89
CA THR A 119 9.11 3.09 5.48
C THR A 119 9.11 4.33 6.36
N VAL A 120 9.00 5.51 5.76
CA VAL A 120 8.79 6.76 6.50
C VAL A 120 7.31 7.11 6.50
N ALA A 121 6.81 7.53 7.65
CA ALA A 121 5.46 8.04 7.83
C ALA A 121 5.56 9.40 8.54
N ALA A 122 5.04 10.46 7.90
CA ALA A 122 5.11 11.82 8.39
C ALA A 122 3.75 12.24 8.96
N GLY A 123 3.69 12.44 10.27
CA GLY A 123 2.54 13.07 10.93
C GLY A 123 2.71 14.60 10.98
N GLU A 124 1.75 15.30 11.60
CA GLU A 124 1.80 16.76 11.71
C GLU A 124 3.06 17.30 12.40
N LYS A 125 3.62 16.58 13.36
CA LYS A 125 4.73 17.06 14.23
C LYS A 125 5.90 16.12 14.30
N GLU A 126 5.77 14.91 13.78
CA GLU A 126 6.68 13.81 14.04
C GLU A 126 6.85 12.94 12.82
N LEU A 127 8.04 12.35 12.71
CA LEU A 127 8.33 11.28 11.76
C LEU A 127 8.36 9.95 12.47
N PHE A 128 7.88 8.94 11.79
CA PHE A 128 8.00 7.55 12.19
C PHE A 128 8.73 6.77 11.11
N LEU A 129 9.69 5.97 11.53
CA LEU A 129 10.47 5.08 10.66
C LEU A 129 10.12 3.65 11.02
N LEU A 130 9.46 2.95 10.12
CA LEU A 130 9.14 1.53 10.28
C LEU A 130 10.25 0.71 9.62
N CYS A 131 11.11 0.13 10.43
CA CYS A 131 12.22 -0.70 9.99
C CYS A 131 11.82 -2.17 10.04
N ASN A 132 11.55 -2.77 8.88
CA ASN A 132 11.23 -4.19 8.74
C ASN A 132 12.51 -4.99 8.45
N GLY A 133 13.00 -5.77 9.39
CA GLY A 133 14.15 -6.65 9.18
C GLY A 133 13.77 -7.94 8.46
N TYR A 134 14.54 -8.38 7.45
CA TYR A 134 14.34 -9.69 6.83
C TYR A 134 14.66 -10.79 7.85
N GLY A 135 13.61 -11.36 8.47
CA GLY A 135 13.71 -12.33 9.56
C GLY A 135 14.06 -11.74 10.93
N GLY A 136 14.08 -10.42 11.08
CA GLY A 136 14.55 -9.72 12.27
C GLY A 136 13.48 -8.96 13.09
N GLY A 137 12.23 -8.99 12.70
CA GLY A 137 11.15 -8.24 13.38
C GLY A 137 11.00 -6.79 12.90
N VAL A 138 10.17 -6.04 13.61
CA VAL A 138 9.83 -4.65 13.29
C VAL A 138 10.38 -3.73 14.37
N ARG A 139 11.09 -2.69 13.98
CA ARG A 139 11.47 -1.58 14.85
C ARG A 139 10.81 -0.30 14.34
N ILE A 140 10.13 0.42 15.23
CA ILE A 140 9.56 1.72 14.95
C ILE A 140 10.40 2.75 15.70
N GLU A 141 10.94 3.72 14.98
CA GLU A 141 11.62 4.88 15.54
C GLU A 141 10.72 6.11 15.36
N ARG A 142 10.76 7.01 16.32
CA ARG A 142 10.12 8.32 16.30
C ARG A 142 11.19 9.40 16.27
N ALA A 143 10.98 10.46 15.49
CA ALA A 143 11.84 11.62 15.41
C ALA A 143 11.01 12.89 15.26
N ASP A 144 11.60 14.06 15.49
CA ASP A 144 11.02 15.33 15.08
C ASP A 144 11.03 15.44 13.54
N LEU A 145 10.21 16.35 12.98
CA LEU A 145 10.14 16.55 11.52
C LEU A 145 11.48 16.97 10.87
N ASN A 146 12.42 17.53 11.65
CA ASN A 146 13.77 17.85 11.20
C ASN A 146 14.77 16.66 11.34
N GLY A 147 14.29 15.49 11.73
CA GLY A 147 15.09 14.28 11.95
C GLY A 147 15.79 14.20 13.30
N GLU A 148 15.77 15.27 14.11
CA GLU A 148 16.37 15.28 15.44
C GLU A 148 15.57 14.45 16.45
N ASN A 149 16.14 14.23 17.65
CA ASN A 149 15.52 13.50 18.75
C ASN A 149 15.03 12.08 18.38
N ARG A 150 15.67 11.49 17.37
CA ARG A 150 15.33 10.14 16.91
C ARG A 150 15.60 9.11 18.00
N ARG A 151 14.59 8.31 18.31
CA ARG A 151 14.65 7.25 19.32
C ARG A 151 13.75 6.09 18.96
N GLU A 152 14.09 4.91 19.45
CA GLU A 152 13.21 3.75 19.36
C GLU A 152 11.91 4.01 20.15
N LEU A 153 10.77 3.79 19.51
CA LEU A 153 9.45 3.82 20.11
C LEU A 153 9.00 2.42 20.48
N LEU A 154 9.20 1.46 19.55
CA LEU A 154 8.72 0.09 19.68
C LEU A 154 9.68 -0.87 18.97
N SER A 155 9.91 -2.04 19.57
CA SER A 155 10.54 -3.17 18.89
C SER A 155 9.65 -4.41 19.06
N LEU A 156 9.22 -4.98 17.92
CA LEU A 156 8.48 -6.24 17.87
C LEU A 156 9.44 -7.39 17.56
N PRO A 157 9.17 -8.60 18.10
CA PRO A 157 10.09 -9.74 17.99
C PRO A 157 10.26 -10.21 16.55
N GLY A 158 11.28 -11.06 16.34
CA GLY A 158 11.51 -11.74 15.06
C GLY A 158 10.31 -12.56 14.62
N GLY A 159 10.09 -12.64 13.31
CA GLY A 159 8.91 -13.28 12.72
C GLY A 159 7.75 -12.34 12.42
N MET A 160 7.77 -11.12 12.96
CA MET A 160 6.79 -10.09 12.63
C MET A 160 7.26 -9.18 11.49
N MET A 161 6.32 -8.75 10.65
CA MET A 161 6.50 -7.76 9.61
C MET A 161 5.37 -6.73 9.70
N ALA A 162 5.68 -5.45 9.53
CA ALA A 162 4.67 -4.39 9.40
C ALA A 162 4.45 -4.05 7.93
N GLU A 163 3.20 -3.74 7.56
CA GLU A 163 2.90 -3.14 6.28
C GLU A 163 3.28 -1.64 6.27
N ASN A 164 3.26 -1.06 5.07
CA ASN A 164 3.65 0.33 4.91
C ASN A 164 2.54 1.32 5.28
N ALA A 165 1.28 0.90 5.24
CA ALA A 165 0.15 1.75 5.59
C ALA A 165 0.15 2.08 7.08
N VAL A 166 0.14 3.37 7.40
CA VAL A 166 0.18 3.88 8.78
C VAL A 166 -0.85 4.99 8.92
N ALA A 167 -1.67 4.90 9.97
CA ALA A 167 -2.54 5.99 10.39
C ALA A 167 -2.08 6.56 11.74
N SER A 168 -2.35 7.84 11.98
CA SER A 168 -2.02 8.52 13.24
C SER A 168 -3.13 9.48 13.64
N ASN A 169 -3.28 9.69 14.95
CA ASN A 169 -4.06 10.77 15.53
C ASN A 169 -3.22 11.65 16.49
N GLY A 170 -1.90 11.58 16.38
CA GLY A 170 -0.94 12.29 17.24
C GLY A 170 -0.75 11.66 18.64
N GLY A 171 -1.66 10.80 19.09
CA GLY A 171 -1.53 10.03 20.34
C GLY A 171 -1.22 8.56 20.09
N PHE A 172 -1.70 8.05 18.98
CA PHE A 172 -1.52 6.65 18.56
C PHE A 172 -1.08 6.56 17.11
N LEU A 173 -0.25 5.53 16.82
CA LEU A 173 -0.07 5.00 15.47
C LEU A 173 -0.91 3.74 15.32
N VAL A 174 -1.50 3.55 14.15
CA VAL A 174 -2.14 2.28 13.77
C VAL A 174 -1.39 1.70 12.60
N ILE A 175 -0.94 0.45 12.78
CA ILE A 175 -0.15 -0.31 11.80
C ILE A 175 -0.75 -1.70 11.62
N SER A 176 -0.64 -2.24 10.43
CA SER A 176 -0.91 -3.65 10.16
C SER A 176 0.35 -4.47 10.35
N VAL A 177 0.26 -5.56 11.07
CA VAL A 177 1.37 -6.49 11.28
C VAL A 177 0.95 -7.91 10.91
N GLN A 178 1.91 -8.62 10.29
CA GLN A 178 1.83 -10.05 10.04
C GLN A 178 2.84 -10.75 10.95
N GLU A 179 2.44 -11.86 11.57
CA GLU A 179 3.28 -12.71 12.40
C GLU A 179 3.24 -14.14 11.89
N ASN A 180 4.42 -14.76 11.71
CA ASN A 180 4.52 -16.18 11.42
C ASN A 180 4.58 -16.95 12.74
N VAL A 181 3.50 -17.64 13.07
CA VAL A 181 3.37 -18.46 14.28
C VAL A 181 3.66 -19.92 13.94
N GLN A 182 4.69 -20.51 14.54
CA GLN A 182 5.00 -21.91 14.36
C GLN A 182 3.98 -22.77 15.12
N ASN A 183 3.26 -23.63 14.43
CA ASN A 183 2.46 -24.69 15.01
C ASN A 183 3.16 -26.05 14.77
N ASP A 184 2.76 -27.11 15.45
CA ASP A 184 3.48 -28.40 15.46
C ASP A 184 3.84 -28.91 14.06
N ASP A 185 2.96 -28.77 13.07
CA ASP A 185 3.16 -29.27 11.70
C ASP A 185 3.05 -28.18 10.61
N SER A 186 2.82 -26.92 10.98
CA SER A 186 2.60 -25.81 10.02
C SER A 186 3.07 -24.47 10.53
N VAL A 187 3.28 -23.53 9.61
CA VAL A 187 3.47 -22.11 9.94
C VAL A 187 2.17 -21.39 9.63
N LEU A 188 1.57 -20.81 10.65
CA LEU A 188 0.37 -20.00 10.53
C LEU A 188 0.75 -18.53 10.39
N GLN A 189 0.03 -17.82 9.52
CA GLN A 189 0.16 -16.38 9.43
C GLN A 189 -0.97 -15.73 10.22
N GLU A 190 -0.61 -14.98 11.25
CA GLU A 190 -1.52 -14.13 11.99
C GLU A 190 -1.40 -12.69 11.52
N HIS A 191 -2.53 -12.09 11.21
CA HIS A 191 -2.62 -10.69 10.78
C HIS A 191 -3.40 -9.88 11.81
N ARG A 192 -2.79 -8.78 12.25
CA ARG A 192 -3.38 -7.91 13.28
C ARG A 192 -3.24 -6.44 12.91
N LEU A 193 -4.22 -5.65 13.31
CA LEU A 193 -4.10 -4.19 13.34
C LEU A 193 -3.74 -3.80 14.77
N LEU A 194 -2.60 -3.14 14.94
CA LEU A 194 -2.08 -2.71 16.24
C LEU A 194 -2.19 -1.20 16.37
N ALA A 195 -2.69 -0.75 17.51
CA ALA A 195 -2.53 0.64 17.94
C ALA A 195 -1.31 0.72 18.88
N VAL A 196 -0.41 1.64 18.61
CA VAL A 196 0.84 1.93 19.34
C VAL A 196 0.73 3.32 19.95
N ASP A 197 0.80 3.42 21.27
CA ASP A 197 0.87 4.73 21.95
C ASP A 197 2.20 5.40 21.64
N VAL A 198 2.17 6.62 21.06
CA VAL A 198 3.37 7.31 20.57
C VAL A 198 4.30 7.81 21.69
N ASN A 199 3.83 7.85 22.94
CA ASN A 199 4.62 8.29 24.09
C ASN A 199 5.28 7.14 24.83
N SER A 200 4.54 6.04 25.05
CA SER A 200 4.99 4.90 25.82
C SER A 200 5.51 3.75 24.98
N GLY A 201 5.11 3.63 23.72
CA GLY A 201 5.35 2.46 22.86
C GLY A 201 4.48 1.26 23.23
N GLU A 202 3.53 1.41 24.17
CA GLU A 202 2.57 0.35 24.50
C GLU A 202 1.71 0.02 23.28
N THR A 203 1.47 -1.28 23.08
CA THR A 203 0.69 -1.78 21.94
C THR A 203 -0.62 -2.41 22.42
N ARG A 204 -1.66 -2.26 21.63
CA ARG A 204 -2.90 -3.04 21.77
C ARG A 204 -3.38 -3.54 20.40
N SER A 205 -3.83 -4.78 20.34
CA SER A 205 -4.53 -5.30 19.16
C SER A 205 -5.93 -4.71 19.11
N ILE A 206 -6.28 -4.08 17.98
CA ILE A 206 -7.62 -3.53 17.75
C ILE A 206 -8.43 -4.37 16.77
N PHE A 207 -7.73 -5.21 15.98
CA PHE A 207 -8.31 -6.19 15.08
C PHE A 207 -7.36 -7.39 14.93
N SER A 208 -7.92 -8.60 14.90
CA SER A 208 -7.21 -9.84 14.55
C SER A 208 -8.02 -10.55 13.48
N LEU A 209 -7.40 -10.79 12.32
CA LEU A 209 -8.09 -11.46 11.21
C LEU A 209 -8.59 -12.85 11.62
N ARG A 210 -7.78 -13.59 12.35
CA ARG A 210 -8.10 -14.95 12.78
C ARG A 210 -9.37 -15.04 13.64
N GLU A 211 -9.63 -14.03 14.49
CA GLU A 211 -10.82 -13.99 15.33
C GLU A 211 -12.11 -13.77 14.53
N HIS A 212 -11.99 -13.33 13.29
CA HIS A 212 -13.11 -12.93 12.43
C HIS A 212 -13.30 -13.84 11.21
N LEU A 213 -12.37 -14.78 10.97
CA LEU A 213 -12.54 -15.79 9.92
C LEU A 213 -13.50 -16.88 10.39
N PRO A 214 -14.58 -17.17 9.63
CA PRO A 214 -15.51 -18.25 9.98
C PRO A 214 -14.90 -19.62 9.64
N GLY A 215 -15.16 -20.61 10.50
CA GLY A 215 -14.97 -22.01 10.16
C GLY A 215 -13.56 -22.57 10.36
N GLU A 216 -13.19 -23.51 9.49
CA GLU A 216 -11.87 -24.14 9.50
C GLU A 216 -10.80 -23.18 9.02
N GLU A 217 -9.56 -23.43 9.42
CA GLU A 217 -8.41 -22.65 9.00
C GLU A 217 -8.27 -22.63 7.47
N PRO A 218 -8.20 -21.43 6.84
CA PRO A 218 -8.06 -21.30 5.40
C PRO A 218 -6.72 -21.88 4.92
N GLU A 219 -6.59 -22.16 3.63
CA GLU A 219 -5.32 -22.58 3.03
C GLU A 219 -4.30 -21.43 3.02
N ALA A 220 -4.79 -20.23 2.71
CA ALA A 220 -4.00 -19.00 2.80
C ALA A 220 -4.88 -17.81 3.15
N CYS A 221 -4.32 -16.86 3.87
CA CYS A 221 -4.95 -15.57 4.08
C CYS A 221 -3.90 -14.45 4.08
N SER A 222 -4.36 -13.27 3.73
CA SER A 222 -3.56 -12.03 3.86
C SER A 222 -4.49 -10.90 4.29
N MET A 223 -3.89 -9.87 4.88
CA MET A 223 -4.62 -8.69 5.34
C MET A 223 -3.91 -7.45 4.82
N LYS A 224 -4.66 -6.47 4.37
CA LYS A 224 -4.18 -5.16 3.97
C LYS A 224 -4.93 -4.09 4.76
N PHE A 225 -4.22 -3.14 5.35
CA PHE A 225 -4.80 -1.94 5.92
C PHE A 225 -5.10 -0.96 4.78
N LEU A 226 -6.38 -0.78 4.44
CA LEU A 226 -6.81 0.09 3.34
C LEU A 226 -6.76 1.57 3.69
N GLY A 227 -6.95 1.91 4.97
CA GLY A 227 -6.92 3.27 5.45
C GLY A 227 -8.03 3.60 6.46
N VAL A 228 -8.40 4.87 6.49
CA VAL A 228 -9.26 5.49 7.48
C VAL A 228 -10.52 6.04 6.82
N THR A 229 -11.68 5.88 7.49
CA THR A 229 -12.94 6.54 7.16
C THR A 229 -13.41 7.41 8.31
N HIS A 230 -14.53 8.11 8.15
CA HIS A 230 -15.15 8.85 9.25
C HIS A 230 -15.53 7.96 10.44
N GLU A 231 -15.76 6.66 10.23
CA GLU A 231 -16.31 5.76 11.25
C GLU A 231 -15.27 4.82 11.86
N GLY A 232 -14.14 4.61 11.17
CA GLY A 232 -13.15 3.64 11.63
C GLY A 232 -12.06 3.34 10.62
N PHE A 233 -11.29 2.31 10.94
CA PHE A 233 -10.26 1.76 10.07
C PHE A 233 -10.87 0.76 9.09
N LEU A 234 -10.40 0.75 7.86
CA LEU A 234 -10.77 -0.25 6.87
C LEU A 234 -9.66 -1.27 6.67
N VAL A 235 -10.04 -2.52 6.74
CA VAL A 235 -9.17 -3.67 6.55
C VAL A 235 -9.72 -4.55 5.44
N GLN A 236 -8.87 -4.92 4.50
CA GLN A 236 -9.17 -5.94 3.49
C GLN A 236 -8.50 -7.25 3.91
N ALA A 237 -9.26 -8.32 3.92
CA ALA A 237 -8.72 -9.68 3.99
C ALA A 237 -8.91 -10.37 2.65
N SER A 238 -7.87 -11.03 2.14
CA SER A 238 -7.95 -11.98 1.04
C SER A 238 -7.82 -13.37 1.62
N VAL A 239 -8.80 -14.21 1.40
CA VAL A 239 -8.91 -15.54 2.01
C VAL A 239 -9.05 -16.58 0.90
N GLN A 240 -8.15 -17.55 0.89
CA GLN A 240 -8.23 -18.73 0.04
C GLN A 240 -8.67 -19.91 0.91
N GLU A 241 -9.89 -20.37 0.72
CA GLU A 241 -10.35 -21.60 1.36
C GLU A 241 -9.69 -22.83 0.72
N LYS A 242 -9.74 -23.96 1.42
CA LYS A 242 -9.27 -25.22 0.87
C LYS A 242 -10.17 -25.65 -0.28
N TYR A 243 -9.57 -26.06 -1.38
CA TYR A 243 -10.26 -26.54 -2.55
C TYR A 243 -9.67 -27.86 -3.06
N ASP A 244 -10.46 -28.59 -3.85
CA ASP A 244 -10.03 -29.85 -4.45
C ASP A 244 -9.13 -29.58 -5.67
N THR A 245 -7.89 -30.03 -5.62
CA THR A 245 -6.88 -29.88 -6.67
C THR A 245 -6.94 -30.99 -7.75
N THR A 246 -7.94 -31.85 -7.72
CA THR A 246 -8.13 -32.90 -8.74
C THR A 246 -8.94 -32.37 -9.92
N GLY A 247 -8.59 -32.81 -11.14
CA GLY A 247 -9.28 -32.45 -12.37
C GLY A 247 -8.33 -31.93 -13.45
N THR A 248 -8.90 -31.30 -14.47
CA THR A 248 -8.15 -30.58 -15.49
C THR A 248 -7.64 -29.24 -14.90
N GLU A 249 -6.64 -28.66 -15.54
CA GLU A 249 -6.10 -27.34 -15.12
C GLU A 249 -7.21 -26.28 -15.04
N GLU A 250 -8.12 -26.25 -16.01
CA GLU A 250 -9.25 -25.30 -16.04
C GLU A 250 -10.22 -25.54 -14.88
N GLU A 251 -10.54 -26.80 -14.56
CA GLU A 251 -11.40 -27.14 -13.41
C GLU A 251 -10.76 -26.78 -12.07
N VAL A 252 -9.45 -26.97 -11.94
CA VAL A 252 -8.70 -26.61 -10.72
C VAL A 252 -8.66 -25.08 -10.55
N PHE A 253 -8.40 -24.30 -11.61
CA PHE A 253 -8.46 -22.84 -11.55
C PHE A 253 -9.85 -22.34 -11.18
N GLN A 254 -10.91 -22.92 -11.73
CA GLN A 254 -12.27 -22.54 -11.37
C GLN A 254 -12.56 -22.81 -9.88
N LYS A 255 -12.18 -23.98 -9.36
CA LYS A 255 -12.33 -24.30 -7.94
C LYS A 255 -11.52 -23.38 -7.04
N MET A 256 -10.33 -22.97 -7.48
CA MET A 256 -9.51 -21.98 -6.77
C MET A 256 -10.21 -20.62 -6.71
N ASP A 257 -10.75 -20.13 -7.83
CA ASP A 257 -11.49 -18.87 -7.90
C ASP A 257 -12.77 -18.92 -7.05
N ASP A 258 -13.52 -20.04 -7.10
CA ASP A 258 -14.74 -20.24 -6.30
C ASP A 258 -14.45 -20.28 -4.78
N ALA A 259 -13.23 -20.70 -4.40
CA ALA A 259 -12.77 -20.76 -3.01
C ALA A 259 -12.05 -19.49 -2.54
N PHE A 260 -11.90 -18.47 -3.42
CA PHE A 260 -11.28 -17.21 -3.08
C PHE A 260 -12.33 -16.18 -2.65
N ARG A 261 -12.02 -15.42 -1.60
CA ARG A 261 -12.84 -14.30 -1.13
C ARG A 261 -12.00 -13.12 -0.70
N THR A 262 -12.50 -11.94 -1.02
CA THR A 262 -12.04 -10.67 -0.46
C THR A 262 -13.10 -10.15 0.49
N VAL A 263 -12.74 -9.91 1.75
CA VAL A 263 -13.64 -9.40 2.78
C VAL A 263 -13.16 -8.03 3.23
N ILE A 264 -14.07 -7.06 3.28
CA ILE A 264 -13.80 -5.71 3.78
C ILE A 264 -14.42 -5.58 5.17
N TRP A 265 -13.58 -5.26 6.14
CA TRP A 265 -13.96 -5.02 7.53
C TRP A 265 -13.83 -3.56 7.89
N GLN A 266 -14.79 -3.05 8.65
CA GLN A 266 -14.70 -1.78 9.36
C GLN A 266 -14.40 -2.05 10.83
N VAL A 267 -13.36 -1.42 11.35
CA VAL A 267 -12.97 -1.45 12.77
C VAL A 267 -13.29 -0.09 13.37
N PRO A 268 -14.40 0.05 14.12
CA PRO A 268 -14.89 1.34 14.59
C PRO A 268 -13.95 2.02 15.60
N PHE A 269 -13.87 3.36 15.57
CA PHE A 269 -13.07 4.15 16.53
C PHE A 269 -13.64 4.11 17.97
N ASP A 270 -14.95 3.92 18.13
CA ASP A 270 -15.63 3.89 19.42
C ASP A 270 -15.43 2.59 20.19
N GLY A 271 -14.66 1.64 19.65
CA GLY A 271 -14.42 0.34 20.26
C GLY A 271 -15.56 -0.66 20.09
N ALA A 272 -16.56 -0.35 19.26
CA ALA A 272 -17.57 -1.33 18.87
C ALA A 272 -16.92 -2.53 18.13
N PRO A 273 -17.58 -3.70 18.12
CA PRO A 273 -17.07 -4.85 17.37
C PRO A 273 -16.86 -4.52 15.90
N PRO A 274 -15.80 -5.05 15.26
CA PRO A 274 -15.59 -4.94 13.82
C PRO A 274 -16.80 -5.48 13.06
N ALA A 275 -17.16 -4.81 11.97
CA ALA A 275 -18.26 -5.18 11.10
C ALA A 275 -17.74 -5.53 9.70
N GLU A 276 -18.22 -6.64 9.16
CA GLU A 276 -18.04 -6.97 7.76
C GLU A 276 -18.92 -6.06 6.91
N LEU A 277 -18.30 -5.34 5.96
CA LEU A 277 -19.02 -4.44 5.05
C LEU A 277 -19.34 -5.13 3.72
N PHE A 278 -18.36 -5.83 3.15
CA PHE A 278 -18.47 -6.48 1.85
C PHE A 278 -17.73 -7.82 1.87
N THR A 279 -18.27 -8.77 1.12
CA THR A 279 -17.57 -10.01 0.74
C THR A 279 -17.71 -10.19 -0.76
N TRP A 280 -16.58 -10.29 -1.45
CA TRP A 280 -16.48 -10.45 -2.90
C TRP A 280 -15.74 -11.75 -3.24
N GLY A 281 -16.14 -12.44 -4.28
CA GLY A 281 -15.37 -13.50 -4.94
C GLY A 281 -14.19 -12.94 -5.74
N ALA A 282 -13.50 -13.81 -6.44
CA ALA A 282 -12.48 -13.43 -7.40
C ALA A 282 -13.09 -12.49 -8.47
N GLU A 283 -12.40 -11.42 -8.83
CA GLU A 283 -12.84 -10.45 -9.86
C GLU A 283 -14.16 -9.70 -9.57
N GLU A 284 -14.74 -9.82 -8.37
CA GLU A 284 -16.04 -9.19 -8.06
C GLU A 284 -15.92 -7.78 -7.49
N GLY A 285 -14.85 -7.47 -6.76
CA GLY A 285 -14.71 -6.15 -6.20
C GLY A 285 -13.33 -5.83 -5.62
N LYS A 286 -13.03 -4.54 -5.53
CA LYS A 286 -11.87 -3.97 -4.84
C LYS A 286 -12.10 -2.51 -4.48
N GLY A 287 -11.38 -2.00 -3.49
CA GLY A 287 -11.55 -0.63 -3.07
C GLY A 287 -10.35 0.00 -2.40
N ILE A 288 -10.50 1.28 -2.08
CA ILE A 288 -9.51 2.13 -1.41
C ILE A 288 -10.23 3.08 -0.43
N ALA A 289 -9.61 3.34 0.72
CA ALA A 289 -10.00 4.45 1.57
C ALA A 289 -9.36 5.75 1.05
N CYS A 290 -10.17 6.77 0.87
CA CYS A 290 -9.74 8.08 0.39
C CYS A 290 -10.68 9.14 0.95
N GLU A 291 -10.15 10.31 1.38
CA GLU A 291 -10.94 11.43 1.92
C GLU A 291 -11.99 10.99 2.96
N ASN A 292 -11.59 10.12 3.88
CA ASN A 292 -12.43 9.55 4.94
C ASN A 292 -13.67 8.78 4.46
N ALA A 293 -13.71 8.34 3.20
CA ALA A 293 -14.73 7.47 2.63
C ALA A 293 -14.12 6.21 2.01
N PHE A 294 -14.94 5.22 1.74
CA PHE A 294 -14.53 4.02 1.01
C PHE A 294 -15.05 4.08 -0.42
N PHE A 295 -14.12 4.08 -1.38
CA PHE A 295 -14.42 3.99 -2.81
C PHE A 295 -14.11 2.60 -3.30
N PHE A 296 -15.03 2.00 -4.07
CA PHE A 296 -14.87 0.64 -4.53
C PHE A 296 -15.48 0.41 -5.91
N VAL A 297 -14.88 -0.52 -6.62
CA VAL A 297 -15.39 -1.04 -7.89
C VAL A 297 -16.02 -2.39 -7.61
N GLU A 298 -17.20 -2.61 -8.14
CA GLU A 298 -17.96 -3.84 -7.94
C GLU A 298 -18.57 -4.33 -9.24
N LEU A 299 -18.44 -5.65 -9.49
CA LEU A 299 -19.05 -6.34 -10.61
C LEU A 299 -20.58 -6.36 -10.47
N GLN A 300 -21.29 -5.97 -11.51
CA GLN A 300 -22.74 -5.95 -11.57
C GLN A 300 -23.29 -7.22 -12.26
N GLN A 301 -24.58 -7.52 -12.09
CA GLN A 301 -25.23 -8.69 -12.66
C GLN A 301 -25.18 -8.76 -14.19
N ASP A 302 -25.04 -7.62 -14.86
CA ASP A 302 -24.93 -7.52 -16.33
C ASP A 302 -23.48 -7.62 -16.83
N GLY A 303 -22.53 -7.90 -15.92
CA GLY A 303 -21.10 -8.00 -16.22
C GLY A 303 -20.39 -6.65 -16.35
N SER A 304 -21.05 -5.53 -16.04
CA SER A 304 -20.40 -4.22 -15.93
C SER A 304 -19.70 -4.06 -14.58
N TYR A 305 -18.79 -3.09 -14.48
CA TYR A 305 -18.17 -2.69 -13.22
C TYR A 305 -18.65 -1.28 -12.84
N ALA A 306 -19.29 -1.16 -11.69
CA ALA A 306 -19.71 0.12 -11.15
C ALA A 306 -18.67 0.68 -10.17
N LEU A 307 -18.42 1.98 -10.22
CA LEU A 307 -17.68 2.70 -9.18
C LEU A 307 -18.67 3.25 -8.16
N LYS A 308 -18.45 2.93 -6.91
CA LYS A 308 -19.32 3.28 -5.78
C LYS A 308 -18.52 3.95 -4.64
N LYS A 309 -19.25 4.69 -3.80
CA LYS A 309 -18.75 5.33 -2.58
C LYS A 309 -19.61 4.90 -1.40
N LEU A 310 -18.94 4.50 -0.31
CA LEU A 310 -19.55 4.33 1.02
C LEU A 310 -19.01 5.42 1.94
N ASP A 311 -19.90 6.29 2.42
CA ASP A 311 -19.57 7.37 3.35
C ASP A 311 -20.65 7.45 4.42
N ARG A 312 -20.26 7.37 5.69
CA ARG A 312 -21.17 7.40 6.86
C ARG A 312 -22.33 6.43 6.74
N GLY A 313 -22.00 5.18 6.41
CA GLY A 313 -22.99 4.11 6.24
C GLY A 313 -23.93 4.26 5.04
N LYS A 314 -23.70 5.28 4.16
CA LYS A 314 -24.51 5.51 2.98
C LYS A 314 -23.72 5.17 1.72
N GLU A 315 -24.23 4.18 0.98
CA GLU A 315 -23.72 3.83 -0.35
C GLU A 315 -24.33 4.75 -1.42
N SER A 316 -23.49 5.14 -2.39
CA SER A 316 -23.86 5.86 -3.59
C SER A 316 -23.08 5.35 -4.80
N THR A 317 -23.71 5.34 -5.97
CA THR A 317 -23.04 4.96 -7.22
C THR A 317 -22.55 6.22 -7.94
N LEU A 318 -21.25 6.28 -8.21
CA LEU A 318 -20.60 7.39 -8.93
C LEU A 318 -20.61 7.14 -10.45
N CYS A 319 -20.27 5.92 -10.87
CA CYS A 319 -20.29 5.52 -12.27
C CYS A 319 -20.94 4.14 -12.39
N LEU A 320 -21.95 4.02 -13.25
CA LEU A 320 -22.70 2.78 -13.42
C LEU A 320 -21.94 1.73 -14.24
N ASP A 321 -21.08 2.15 -15.17
CA ASP A 321 -20.33 1.25 -16.04
C ASP A 321 -18.98 1.89 -16.43
N LEU A 322 -17.92 1.41 -15.80
CA LEU A 322 -16.55 1.88 -16.06
C LEU A 322 -16.05 1.55 -17.48
N ARG A 323 -16.69 0.59 -18.19
CA ARG A 323 -16.37 0.29 -19.59
C ARG A 323 -16.62 1.49 -20.50
N ALA A 324 -17.55 2.38 -20.13
CA ALA A 324 -17.83 3.60 -20.86
C ALA A 324 -16.63 4.58 -20.92
N LEU A 325 -15.68 4.46 -19.99
CA LEU A 325 -14.44 5.25 -19.96
C LEU A 325 -13.35 4.71 -20.93
N ALA A 326 -13.50 3.48 -21.41
CA ALA A 326 -12.61 2.85 -22.38
C ALA A 326 -13.39 2.22 -23.55
N PRO A 327 -14.11 3.04 -24.36
CA PRO A 327 -15.09 2.56 -25.34
C PRO A 327 -14.47 1.75 -26.49
N GLU A 328 -13.20 1.93 -26.77
CA GLU A 328 -12.48 1.19 -27.82
C GLU A 328 -12.10 -0.23 -27.40
N ARG A 329 -12.20 -0.53 -26.11
CA ARG A 329 -11.86 -1.85 -25.57
C ARG A 329 -13.04 -2.81 -25.67
N ASP A 330 -12.75 -4.07 -26.05
CA ASP A 330 -13.74 -5.15 -26.05
C ASP A 330 -14.29 -5.38 -24.63
N PRO A 331 -15.59 -5.14 -24.39
CA PRO A 331 -16.21 -5.30 -23.08
C PRO A 331 -16.06 -6.71 -22.48
N GLU A 332 -15.94 -7.76 -23.30
CA GLU A 332 -15.77 -9.14 -22.85
C GLU A 332 -14.38 -9.41 -22.27
N THR A 333 -13.41 -8.52 -22.55
CA THR A 333 -12.04 -8.64 -22.03
C THR A 333 -11.78 -7.78 -20.80
N PHE A 334 -12.76 -7.00 -20.35
CA PHE A 334 -12.63 -6.15 -19.19
C PHE A 334 -12.52 -6.98 -17.91
N ARG A 335 -11.53 -6.69 -17.05
CA ARG A 335 -11.29 -7.40 -15.79
C ARG A 335 -11.05 -6.41 -14.66
N LEU A 336 -11.32 -6.83 -13.43
CA LEU A 336 -11.03 -6.04 -12.24
C LEU A 336 -9.54 -5.70 -12.13
N ALA A 337 -8.66 -6.60 -12.55
CA ALA A 337 -7.21 -6.40 -12.57
C ALA A 337 -6.76 -5.22 -13.44
N ASP A 338 -7.55 -4.87 -14.47
CA ASP A 338 -7.25 -3.78 -15.40
C ASP A 338 -7.50 -2.38 -14.84
N MET A 339 -8.07 -2.29 -13.67
CA MET A 339 -8.44 -1.05 -13.00
C MET A 339 -7.55 -0.84 -11.78
N VAL A 340 -7.12 0.39 -11.53
CA VAL A 340 -6.36 0.76 -10.34
C VAL A 340 -6.96 2.04 -9.76
N LEU A 341 -7.58 1.92 -8.59
CA LEU A 341 -7.96 3.07 -7.81
C LEU A 341 -6.70 3.67 -7.18
N ARG A 342 -6.55 4.98 -7.28
CA ARG A 342 -5.46 5.75 -6.68
C ARG A 342 -6.02 6.68 -5.61
N GLY A 343 -5.17 7.39 -4.91
CA GLY A 343 -5.60 8.40 -3.95
C GLY A 343 -6.38 9.56 -4.57
N GLY A 344 -6.76 10.52 -3.73
CA GLY A 344 -7.48 11.72 -4.14
C GLY A 344 -6.56 12.89 -4.51
N VAL A 345 -7.07 13.75 -5.38
CA VAL A 345 -6.52 15.07 -5.64
C VAL A 345 -7.69 16.06 -5.57
N GLU A 346 -7.66 16.96 -4.59
CA GLU A 346 -8.83 17.79 -4.26
C GLU A 346 -10.08 16.91 -4.05
N ASN A 347 -11.20 17.20 -4.73
CA ASN A 347 -12.41 16.39 -4.68
C ASN A 347 -12.48 15.35 -5.83
N LYS A 348 -11.34 14.86 -6.32
CA LYS A 348 -11.29 13.89 -7.43
C LYS A 348 -10.58 12.61 -6.99
N LEU A 349 -11.24 11.48 -7.20
CA LEU A 349 -10.64 10.15 -7.11
C LEU A 349 -9.89 9.86 -8.42
N LEU A 350 -8.65 9.45 -8.32
CA LEU A 350 -7.87 9.05 -9.49
C LEU A 350 -8.09 7.56 -9.79
N LEU A 351 -8.42 7.28 -11.05
CA LEU A 351 -8.65 5.93 -11.55
C LEU A 351 -7.80 5.70 -12.81
N ASN A 352 -7.04 4.62 -12.82
CA ASN A 352 -6.35 4.16 -14.01
C ASN A 352 -7.06 2.93 -14.57
N LEU A 353 -7.33 2.92 -15.88
CA LEU A 353 -7.92 1.80 -16.60
C LEU A 353 -7.00 1.36 -17.72
N LEU A 354 -6.80 0.05 -17.88
CA LEU A 354 -6.16 -0.49 -19.09
C LEU A 354 -7.09 -0.21 -20.29
N THR A 355 -6.71 0.72 -21.17
CA THR A 355 -7.48 1.11 -22.34
C THR A 355 -7.08 0.35 -23.59
N GLU A 356 -5.80 0.04 -23.72
CA GLU A 356 -5.25 -0.73 -24.85
C GLU A 356 -4.19 -1.72 -24.38
N ALA A 357 -4.13 -2.87 -25.07
CA ALA A 357 -3.01 -3.79 -25.03
C ALA A 357 -2.78 -4.34 -26.43
N TYR A 358 -1.58 -4.14 -26.99
CA TYR A 358 -1.25 -4.54 -28.34
C TYR A 358 0.15 -5.13 -28.44
N THR A 359 0.39 -5.91 -29.48
CA THR A 359 1.73 -6.42 -29.75
C THR A 359 2.47 -5.41 -30.64
N ALA A 360 3.54 -4.85 -30.13
CA ALA A 360 4.39 -3.91 -30.87
C ALA A 360 5.19 -4.61 -31.97
N GLU A 361 5.82 -3.85 -32.87
CA GLU A 361 6.62 -4.39 -33.99
C GLU A 361 7.80 -5.26 -33.53
N ASN A 362 8.33 -5.01 -32.34
CA ASN A 362 9.40 -5.80 -31.72
C ASN A 362 8.91 -7.12 -31.09
N GLY A 363 7.61 -7.40 -31.15
CA GLY A 363 6.98 -8.60 -30.58
C GLY A 363 6.63 -8.51 -29.10
N ASN A 364 6.92 -7.40 -28.42
CA ASN A 364 6.52 -7.17 -27.02
C ASN A 364 5.05 -6.80 -26.94
N ILE A 365 4.43 -7.15 -25.84
CA ILE A 365 3.09 -6.67 -25.50
C ILE A 365 3.25 -5.30 -24.83
N GLU A 366 2.61 -4.29 -25.41
CA GLU A 366 2.53 -2.95 -24.84
C GLU A 366 1.15 -2.73 -24.24
N ALA A 367 1.09 -2.05 -23.10
CA ALA A 367 -0.12 -1.71 -22.38
C ALA A 367 -0.27 -0.19 -22.22
N VAL A 368 -1.47 0.32 -22.44
CA VAL A 368 -1.79 1.73 -22.22
C VAL A 368 -2.88 1.82 -21.16
N TYR A 369 -2.55 2.50 -20.06
CA TYR A 369 -3.51 2.84 -19.03
C TYR A 369 -3.97 4.29 -19.22
N GLY A 370 -5.24 4.48 -19.48
CA GLY A 370 -5.89 5.78 -19.42
C GLY A 370 -6.12 6.19 -17.97
N GLY A 371 -5.81 7.44 -17.64
CA GLY A 371 -6.11 8.05 -16.35
C GLY A 371 -7.43 8.81 -16.38
N PHE A 372 -8.16 8.77 -15.28
CA PHE A 372 -9.39 9.49 -15.09
C PHE A 372 -9.45 10.12 -13.70
N ALA A 373 -9.89 11.38 -13.65
CA ALA A 373 -10.24 12.08 -12.42
C ALA A 373 -11.76 12.04 -12.26
N VAL A 374 -12.25 11.31 -11.27
CA VAL A 374 -13.68 11.11 -11.01
C VAL A 374 -14.10 11.98 -9.83
N ASP A 375 -15.05 12.89 -10.05
CA ASP A 375 -15.60 13.72 -8.98
C ASP A 375 -16.27 12.87 -7.91
N MET A 376 -15.85 13.03 -6.66
CA MET A 376 -16.25 12.15 -5.55
C MET A 376 -17.70 12.37 -5.08
N ASP A 377 -18.36 13.42 -5.54
CA ASP A 377 -19.75 13.72 -5.19
C ASP A 377 -20.70 13.47 -6.35
N THR A 378 -20.31 13.84 -7.58
CA THR A 378 -21.18 13.75 -8.78
C THR A 378 -20.92 12.52 -9.64
N GLY A 379 -19.70 11.93 -9.53
CA GLY A 379 -19.27 10.84 -10.40
C GLY A 379 -18.87 11.27 -11.81
N GLU A 380 -18.83 12.57 -12.10
CA GLU A 380 -18.35 13.07 -13.39
C GLU A 380 -16.87 12.73 -13.55
N ALA A 381 -16.53 12.03 -14.65
CA ALA A 381 -15.18 11.59 -14.95
C ALA A 381 -14.56 12.41 -16.08
N ALA A 382 -13.37 12.93 -15.86
CA ALA A 382 -12.57 13.64 -16.85
C ALA A 382 -11.26 12.87 -17.12
N PRO A 383 -10.82 12.75 -18.39
CA PRO A 383 -9.57 12.09 -18.71
C PRO A 383 -8.36 12.90 -18.25
N LEU A 384 -7.33 12.22 -17.74
CA LEU A 384 -6.01 12.77 -17.42
C LEU A 384 -5.08 12.56 -18.62
N SER A 385 -4.46 13.62 -19.12
CA SER A 385 -3.62 13.57 -20.32
C SER A 385 -2.11 13.50 -20.04
N LEU A 386 -1.69 13.79 -18.82
CA LEU A 386 -0.29 13.67 -18.43
C LEU A 386 0.08 12.21 -18.21
N THR A 387 1.05 11.72 -18.99
CA THR A 387 1.47 10.31 -18.94
C THR A 387 2.98 10.16 -18.91
N ASN A 388 3.44 9.03 -18.38
CA ASN A 388 4.79 8.50 -18.50
C ASN A 388 4.77 7.20 -19.30
N HIS A 389 5.85 6.93 -20.04
CA HIS A 389 6.04 5.67 -20.75
C HIS A 389 7.32 4.98 -20.28
N TYR A 390 7.23 3.75 -19.83
CA TYR A 390 8.36 2.93 -19.42
C TYR A 390 8.00 1.44 -19.45
N SER A 391 8.97 0.57 -19.68
CA SER A 391 8.79 -0.90 -19.71
C SER A 391 7.59 -1.36 -20.55
N ALA A 392 7.48 -0.82 -21.77
CA ALA A 392 6.37 -1.13 -22.67
C ALA A 392 4.96 -0.80 -22.10
N THR A 393 4.90 0.14 -21.14
CA THR A 393 3.65 0.55 -20.51
C THR A 393 3.53 2.07 -20.49
N THR A 394 2.41 2.59 -20.96
CA THR A 394 2.02 3.99 -20.78
C THR A 394 1.08 4.08 -19.60
N VAL A 395 1.38 4.95 -18.64
CA VAL A 395 0.60 5.16 -17.43
C VAL A 395 0.39 6.64 -17.17
N PRO A 396 -0.69 7.07 -16.52
CA PRO A 396 -0.84 8.43 -16.03
C PRO A 396 0.32 8.82 -15.11
N VAL A 397 0.69 10.10 -15.12
CA VAL A 397 1.69 10.64 -14.19
C VAL A 397 1.26 10.33 -12.77
N GLN A 398 2.15 9.67 -12.02
CA GLN A 398 1.86 9.21 -10.66
C GLN A 398 2.02 10.36 -9.66
N VAL A 399 0.96 10.60 -8.90
CA VAL A 399 0.99 11.49 -7.73
C VAL A 399 1.63 10.72 -6.57
N LEU A 400 2.63 11.31 -5.94
CA LEU A 400 3.35 10.78 -4.77
C LEU A 400 2.83 11.36 -3.48
N ASP A 401 2.44 12.63 -3.52
CA ASP A 401 1.88 13.36 -2.39
C ASP A 401 0.94 14.48 -2.85
N ALA A 402 -0.11 14.71 -2.06
CA ALA A 402 -1.10 15.75 -2.27
C ALA A 402 -1.39 16.59 -1.00
N HIS A 403 -0.56 16.50 0.04
CA HIS A 403 -0.75 17.26 1.30
C HIS A 403 -0.31 18.72 1.20
N GLY A 404 0.57 19.03 0.24
CA GLY A 404 1.07 20.39 0.02
C GLY A 404 0.18 21.23 -0.89
N PRO A 405 0.55 22.51 -1.09
CA PRO A 405 -0.15 23.39 -2.03
C PRO A 405 0.05 23.00 -3.49
N LYS A 406 0.98 22.10 -3.77
CA LYS A 406 1.26 21.48 -5.07
C LYS A 406 1.32 19.98 -4.90
N LEU A 407 0.98 19.26 -5.94
CA LEU A 407 1.17 17.81 -6.01
C LEU A 407 2.64 17.50 -6.23
N MET A 408 3.16 16.55 -5.47
CA MET A 408 4.44 15.90 -5.76
C MET A 408 4.20 14.74 -6.71
N VAL A 409 4.88 14.69 -7.84
CA VAL A 409 4.67 13.69 -8.89
C VAL A 409 5.98 13.12 -9.42
N PHE A 410 5.93 11.95 -10.07
CA PHE A 410 6.98 11.55 -10.99
C PHE A 410 6.75 12.25 -12.33
N ALA A 411 7.39 13.41 -12.51
CA ALA A 411 7.25 14.24 -13.70
C ALA A 411 7.84 13.57 -14.96
N GLU A 412 8.95 12.84 -14.80
CA GLU A 412 9.64 12.14 -15.88
C GLU A 412 10.11 10.76 -15.41
N ILE A 413 9.94 9.76 -16.26
CA ILE A 413 10.56 8.43 -16.11
C ILE A 413 11.38 8.16 -17.35
N SER A 414 12.67 7.87 -17.18
CA SER A 414 13.58 7.50 -18.27
C SER A 414 14.17 6.11 -18.03
N GLU A 415 14.46 5.41 -19.11
CA GLU A 415 15.02 4.07 -19.08
C GLU A 415 16.47 4.09 -19.56
N THR A 416 17.33 3.42 -18.85
CA THR A 416 18.72 3.20 -19.23
C THR A 416 19.11 1.75 -19.01
N VAL A 417 19.98 1.22 -19.86
CA VAL A 417 20.53 -0.12 -19.66
C VAL A 417 21.81 0.00 -18.84
N ASP A 418 21.81 -0.52 -17.63
CA ASP A 418 23.05 -0.76 -16.89
C ASP A 418 23.79 -1.92 -17.53
N LYS A 419 24.87 -1.60 -18.27
CA LYS A 419 25.66 -2.59 -19.00
C LYS A 419 26.43 -3.52 -18.06
N ALA A 420 26.73 -3.09 -16.83
CA ALA A 420 27.46 -3.91 -15.86
C ALA A 420 26.54 -4.96 -15.23
N ALA A 421 25.32 -4.58 -14.90
CA ALA A 421 24.30 -5.47 -14.36
C ALA A 421 23.48 -6.20 -15.43
N ASN A 422 23.60 -5.79 -16.72
CA ASN A 422 22.73 -6.21 -17.83
C ASN A 422 21.24 -6.11 -17.47
N ALA A 423 20.87 -4.99 -16.81
CA ALA A 423 19.55 -4.74 -16.30
C ALA A 423 19.00 -3.41 -16.84
N LEU A 424 17.71 -3.35 -17.09
CA LEU A 424 17.00 -2.10 -17.36
C LEU A 424 16.84 -1.35 -16.05
N VAL A 425 17.32 -0.11 -16.01
CA VAL A 425 17.22 0.78 -14.86
C VAL A 425 16.29 1.94 -15.20
N HIS A 426 15.28 2.14 -14.36
CA HIS A 426 14.39 3.28 -14.46
C HIS A 426 14.90 4.41 -13.56
N ARG A 427 15.04 5.60 -14.15
CA ARG A 427 15.31 6.82 -13.41
C ARG A 427 14.03 7.65 -13.35
N ARG A 428 13.59 7.97 -12.15
CA ARG A 428 12.40 8.76 -11.90
C ARG A 428 12.80 10.13 -11.38
N ARG A 429 12.35 11.17 -12.08
CA ARG A 429 12.56 12.55 -11.65
C ARG A 429 11.27 13.11 -11.08
N MET A 430 11.38 13.67 -9.90
CA MET A 430 10.27 14.28 -9.19
C MET A 430 10.06 15.73 -9.66
N GLY A 431 8.81 16.17 -9.59
CA GLY A 431 8.41 17.54 -9.85
C GLY A 431 7.21 17.92 -9.01
N LEU A 432 7.03 19.22 -8.82
CA LEU A 432 5.84 19.81 -8.24
C LEU A 432 4.97 20.36 -9.35
N ILE A 433 3.67 20.13 -9.26
CA ILE A 433 2.67 20.64 -10.23
C ILE A 433 1.45 21.16 -9.47
N ASP A 434 0.87 22.25 -9.95
CA ASP A 434 -0.40 22.73 -9.42
C ASP A 434 -1.51 21.68 -9.62
N PRO A 435 -2.38 21.41 -8.64
CA PRO A 435 -3.45 20.43 -8.79
C PRO A 435 -4.34 20.67 -10.03
N GLN A 436 -4.68 21.95 -10.31
CA GLN A 436 -5.48 22.27 -11.47
C GLN A 436 -4.72 22.06 -12.79
N ASP A 437 -3.42 22.36 -12.84
CA ASP A 437 -2.59 22.09 -14.02
C ASP A 437 -2.49 20.58 -14.29
N TYR A 438 -2.36 19.77 -13.22
CA TYR A 438 -2.39 18.31 -13.33
C TYR A 438 -3.72 17.80 -13.89
N LEU A 439 -4.84 18.27 -13.35
CA LEU A 439 -6.18 17.88 -13.80
C LEU A 439 -6.50 18.36 -15.23
N ASP A 440 -6.01 19.54 -15.61
CA ASP A 440 -6.20 20.12 -16.95
C ASP A 440 -5.18 19.58 -17.98
N GLY A 441 -4.21 18.77 -17.56
CA GLY A 441 -3.20 18.19 -18.43
C GLY A 441 -2.11 19.17 -18.89
N ARG A 442 -1.88 20.24 -18.14
CA ARG A 442 -0.80 21.20 -18.39
C ARG A 442 0.48 20.76 -17.69
N ALA A 443 1.51 20.41 -18.44
CA ALA A 443 2.78 19.89 -17.90
C ALA A 443 3.69 21.01 -17.33
N GLU A 444 3.15 21.87 -16.46
CA GLU A 444 3.85 23.02 -15.85
C GLU A 444 4.58 22.57 -14.57
N TYR A 445 5.57 21.67 -14.75
CA TYR A 445 6.33 21.12 -13.63
C TYR A 445 7.40 22.10 -13.13
N GLN A 446 7.46 22.31 -11.82
CA GLN A 446 8.65 22.78 -11.12
C GLN A 446 9.47 21.55 -10.73
N MET A 447 10.52 21.26 -11.53
CA MET A 447 11.36 20.08 -11.28
C MET A 447 12.09 20.19 -9.96
N ILE A 448 12.19 19.08 -9.23
CA ILE A 448 12.96 19.00 -7.99
C ILE A 448 14.45 19.00 -8.31
N ASP A 449 15.23 19.86 -7.64
CA ASP A 449 16.69 19.76 -7.61
C ASP A 449 17.08 18.60 -6.69
N SER A 450 17.24 17.41 -7.32
CA SER A 450 17.41 16.15 -6.63
C SER A 450 18.87 15.88 -6.27
N LEU A 451 19.13 15.54 -5.01
CA LEU A 451 20.42 14.96 -4.60
C LEU A 451 20.56 13.51 -5.07
N ARG A 452 19.45 12.79 -5.17
CA ARG A 452 19.36 11.39 -5.57
C ARG A 452 18.14 11.17 -6.46
N ASP A 453 18.33 10.49 -7.58
CA ASP A 453 17.25 10.02 -8.44
C ASP A 453 16.70 8.68 -7.89
N PHE A 454 15.39 8.46 -8.00
CA PHE A 454 14.71 7.20 -7.63
C PHE A 454 14.73 6.17 -8.75
#